data_f5c2862394467438ef8ffc87976861ac
#
_entry.id   f5c2862394467438ef8ffc87976861ac
#
_cell.length_a   1.000
_cell.length_b   1.000
_cell.length_c   1.000
_cell.angle_alpha   90.00
_cell.angle_beta   90.00
_cell.angle_gamma   90.00
#
_symmetry.space_group_name_H-M   'P 1'
#
loop_
_entity.id
_entity.type
_entity.pdbx_description
1 polymer ?
#
loop_
_entity_poly.entity_id
_entity_poly.type
_entity_poly.pdbx_seq_one_letter_code
_entity_poly.pdbx_strand_id
1 'polypeptide(L)'
;MKLHIGPGNTYLPGWINVDIFSNVRADIYSSALALPYERETFELIYASHVLEHFSRHMILAALTHWRDLLSSGGILRLAVPDFEAVCLYYLRTRELKNIMGLLYGGQDNDLNVHKVSFDQYTLTEMLEKVGFNEIRKWSWQETDHANYDDYSQAYLPYMNKEEGMLMSLNLEAVK
;
A
#
# COMPACT_ATOMS: atom_id res chain seq x y z
N MET A 1 11.62 14.58 -4.58
CA MET A 1 10.59 14.08 -5.54
C MET A 1 9.69 13.08 -4.84
N LYS A 2 8.45 12.89 -5.32
CA LYS A 2 7.49 11.92 -4.77
C LYS A 2 7.23 10.80 -5.78
N LEU A 3 7.19 9.55 -5.30
CA LEU A 3 6.94 8.36 -6.10
C LEU A 3 5.63 7.69 -5.67
N HIS A 4 4.79 7.36 -6.63
CA HIS A 4 3.58 6.55 -6.43
C HIS A 4 3.73 5.21 -7.15
N ILE A 5 3.73 4.14 -6.38
CA ILE A 5 3.90 2.77 -6.87
C ILE A 5 2.53 2.10 -6.98
N GLY A 6 2.23 1.52 -8.13
CA GLY A 6 0.98 0.82 -8.39
C GLY A 6 -0.25 1.73 -8.41
N PRO A 7 -0.24 2.83 -9.20
CA PRO A 7 -1.36 3.76 -9.25
C PRO A 7 -2.68 3.12 -9.68
N GLY A 8 -2.65 2.03 -10.44
CA GLY A 8 -3.86 1.47 -11.01
C GLY A 8 -4.69 2.54 -11.71
N ASN A 9 -5.90 2.79 -11.20
CA ASN A 9 -6.79 3.84 -11.75
C ASN A 9 -6.57 5.23 -11.10
N THR A 10 -5.68 5.35 -10.12
CA THR A 10 -5.49 6.58 -9.33
C THR A 10 -4.14 7.24 -9.66
N TYR A 11 -4.08 7.95 -10.78
CA TYR A 11 -2.90 8.72 -11.16
C TYR A 11 -2.78 10.00 -10.31
N LEU A 12 -1.66 10.19 -9.62
CA LEU A 12 -1.38 11.38 -8.81
C LEU A 12 -0.59 12.42 -9.61
N PRO A 13 -1.20 13.57 -9.98
CA PRO A 13 -0.49 14.65 -10.67
C PRO A 13 0.65 15.23 -9.81
N GLY A 14 1.79 15.49 -10.43
CA GLY A 14 2.99 16.02 -9.74
C GLY A 14 3.81 14.96 -9.00
N TRP A 15 3.40 13.71 -9.02
CA TRP A 15 4.16 12.54 -8.59
C TRP A 15 4.71 11.80 -9.80
N ILE A 16 5.74 11.01 -9.60
CA ILE A 16 6.17 9.99 -10.56
C ILE A 16 5.32 8.76 -10.27
N ASN A 17 4.47 8.36 -11.24
CA ASN A 17 3.59 7.20 -11.12
C ASN A 17 4.20 6.02 -11.88
N VAL A 18 4.42 4.91 -11.17
CA VAL A 18 5.04 3.70 -11.74
C VAL A 18 4.10 2.52 -11.58
N ASP A 19 3.79 1.84 -12.66
CA ASP A 19 2.98 0.62 -12.67
C ASP A 19 3.65 -0.48 -13.51
N ILE A 20 3.29 -1.72 -13.23
CA ILE A 20 3.72 -2.86 -14.04
C ILE A 20 2.83 -3.06 -15.28
N PHE A 21 1.58 -2.58 -15.22
CA PHE A 21 0.59 -2.73 -16.26
C PHE A 21 0.63 -1.56 -17.25
N SER A 22 0.82 -1.87 -18.53
CA SER A 22 0.85 -0.85 -19.61
C SER A 22 -0.53 -0.33 -20.02
N ASN A 23 -1.61 -0.91 -19.53
CA ASN A 23 -2.98 -0.49 -19.79
C ASN A 23 -3.55 0.48 -18.75
N VAL A 24 -2.77 0.87 -17.75
CA VAL A 24 -3.10 1.92 -16.79
C VAL A 24 -2.29 3.19 -17.09
N ARG A 25 -2.75 4.32 -16.61
CA ARG A 25 -2.01 5.57 -16.75
C ARG A 25 -0.86 5.61 -15.75
N ALA A 26 0.37 5.57 -16.24
CA ALA A 26 1.59 5.73 -15.46
C ALA A 26 2.63 6.53 -16.24
N ASP A 27 3.64 7.08 -15.56
CA ASP A 27 4.76 7.79 -16.18
C ASP A 27 5.85 6.80 -16.61
N ILE A 28 5.97 5.70 -15.86
CA ILE A 28 6.93 4.63 -16.12
C ILE A 28 6.25 3.27 -15.91
N TYR A 29 6.57 2.33 -16.79
CA TYR A 29 6.15 0.94 -16.68
C TYR A 29 7.32 0.08 -16.22
N SER A 30 7.28 -0.32 -14.94
CA SER A 30 8.34 -1.11 -14.32
C SER A 30 7.80 -1.93 -13.15
N SER A 31 8.52 -3.00 -12.81
CA SER A 31 8.27 -3.73 -11.58
C SER A 31 8.63 -2.89 -10.36
N ALA A 32 7.79 -2.89 -9.34
CA ALA A 32 8.07 -2.24 -8.06
C ALA A 32 9.29 -2.83 -7.31
N LEU A 33 9.78 -4.00 -7.74
CA LEU A 33 11.01 -4.64 -7.23
C LEU A 33 12.27 -4.19 -7.96
N ALA A 34 12.15 -3.44 -9.06
CA ALA A 34 13.27 -3.05 -9.92
C ALA A 34 13.02 -1.66 -10.52
N LEU A 35 12.74 -0.69 -9.66
CA LEU A 35 12.51 0.70 -10.05
C LEU A 35 13.81 1.32 -10.57
N PRO A 36 13.80 1.97 -11.76
CA PRO A 36 15.00 2.43 -12.46
C PRO A 36 15.47 3.80 -11.95
N TYR A 37 15.68 3.91 -10.64
CA TYR A 37 16.12 5.15 -10.00
C TYR A 37 17.36 4.92 -9.15
N GLU A 38 18.14 5.97 -8.99
CA GLU A 38 19.28 5.98 -8.09
C GLU A 38 18.81 6.01 -6.62
N ARG A 39 19.70 5.59 -5.72
CA ARG A 39 19.47 5.69 -4.28
C ARG A 39 19.24 7.16 -3.88
N GLU A 40 18.46 7.35 -2.81
CA GLU A 40 18.22 8.66 -2.20
C GLU A 40 17.55 9.70 -3.13
N THR A 41 16.76 9.21 -4.09
CA THR A 41 16.07 10.05 -5.07
C THR A 41 14.77 10.68 -4.53
N PHE A 42 14.05 9.97 -3.64
CA PHE A 42 12.70 10.37 -3.25
C PHE A 42 12.61 10.82 -1.80
N GLU A 43 11.84 11.86 -1.55
CA GLU A 43 11.45 12.30 -0.21
C GLU A 43 10.22 11.55 0.33
N LEU A 44 9.39 11.02 -0.57
CA LEU A 44 8.18 10.27 -0.24
C LEU A 44 7.95 9.20 -1.30
N ILE A 45 7.76 7.97 -0.84
CA ILE A 45 7.27 6.85 -1.65
C ILE A 45 5.92 6.42 -1.10
N TYR A 46 4.91 6.37 -1.95
CA TYR A 46 3.56 5.91 -1.63
C TYR A 46 3.24 4.64 -2.40
N ALA A 47 2.70 3.64 -1.69
CA ALA A 47 2.19 2.41 -2.27
C ALA A 47 0.91 2.00 -1.56
N SER A 48 -0.20 2.01 -2.30
CA SER A 48 -1.52 1.62 -1.81
C SER A 48 -1.95 0.31 -2.43
N HIS A 49 -2.12 -0.70 -1.59
CA HIS A 49 -2.54 -2.05 -1.99
C HIS A 49 -1.64 -2.65 -3.10
N VAL A 50 -0.33 -2.63 -2.84
CA VAL A 50 0.70 -3.19 -3.72
C VAL A 50 1.50 -4.29 -3.00
N LEU A 51 1.83 -4.08 -1.71
CA LEU A 51 2.77 -4.94 -0.99
C LEU A 51 2.24 -6.36 -0.80
N GLU A 52 0.94 -6.53 -0.63
CA GLU A 52 0.25 -7.82 -0.47
C GLU A 52 0.31 -8.73 -1.71
N HIS A 53 0.61 -8.16 -2.88
CA HIS A 53 0.76 -8.91 -4.12
C HIS A 53 2.12 -9.60 -4.24
N PHE A 54 3.11 -9.24 -3.41
CA PHE A 54 4.38 -9.95 -3.35
C PHE A 54 4.30 -11.20 -2.51
N SER A 55 5.08 -12.22 -2.86
CA SER A 55 5.21 -13.38 -2.00
C SER A 55 5.89 -12.98 -0.68
N ARG A 56 5.59 -13.68 0.41
CA ARG A 56 6.21 -13.44 1.73
C ARG A 56 7.75 -13.42 1.71
N HIS A 57 8.36 -14.10 0.73
CA HIS A 57 9.81 -14.14 0.57
C HIS A 57 10.38 -12.87 -0.10
N MET A 58 9.52 -12.09 -0.77
CA MET A 58 9.92 -10.89 -1.50
C MET A 58 9.66 -9.59 -0.74
N ILE A 59 8.85 -9.63 0.33
CA ILE A 59 8.43 -8.42 1.07
C ILE A 59 9.64 -7.63 1.58
N LEU A 60 10.57 -8.30 2.28
CA LEU A 60 11.75 -7.60 2.81
C LEU A 60 12.64 -7.02 1.70
N ALA A 61 12.75 -7.71 0.56
CA ALA A 61 13.50 -7.20 -0.59
C ALA A 61 12.83 -5.96 -1.20
N ALA A 62 11.49 -5.96 -1.33
CA ALA A 62 10.72 -4.80 -1.79
C ALA A 62 10.92 -3.60 -0.85
N LEU A 63 10.71 -3.81 0.45
CA LEU A 63 10.86 -2.74 1.46
C LEU A 63 12.30 -2.21 1.52
N THR A 64 13.32 -3.07 1.40
CA THR A 64 14.72 -2.66 1.34
C THR A 64 14.99 -1.82 0.10
N HIS A 65 14.50 -2.25 -1.08
CA HIS A 65 14.65 -1.50 -2.32
C HIS A 65 14.00 -0.12 -2.22
N TRP A 66 12.76 -0.03 -1.73
CA TRP A 66 12.07 1.25 -1.57
C TRP A 66 12.76 2.15 -0.56
N ARG A 67 13.27 1.58 0.55
CA ARG A 67 14.08 2.33 1.53
C ARG A 67 15.35 2.90 0.91
N ASP A 68 16.04 2.13 0.08
CA ASP A 68 17.26 2.59 -0.60
C ASP A 68 17.00 3.77 -1.53
N LEU A 69 15.83 3.82 -2.16
CA LEU A 69 15.41 4.92 -3.03
C LEU A 69 15.01 6.19 -2.27
N LEU A 70 14.63 6.08 -0.99
CA LEU A 70 14.32 7.24 -0.15
C LEU A 70 15.59 7.99 0.24
N SER A 71 15.52 9.33 0.23
CA SER A 71 16.54 10.19 0.83
C SER A 71 16.56 10.02 2.36
N SER A 72 17.63 10.49 3.01
CA SER A 72 17.68 10.52 4.48
C SER A 72 16.51 11.34 5.03
N GLY A 73 15.78 10.79 6.00
CA GLY A 73 14.54 11.36 6.53
C GLY A 73 13.34 11.26 5.60
N GLY A 74 13.46 10.59 4.45
CA GLY A 74 12.36 10.34 3.54
C GLY A 74 11.34 9.35 4.11
N ILE A 75 10.11 9.42 3.63
CA ILE A 75 8.96 8.70 4.17
C ILE A 75 8.52 7.62 3.20
N LEU A 76 8.36 6.40 3.70
CA LEU A 76 7.58 5.35 3.05
C LEU A 76 6.16 5.38 3.61
N ARG A 77 5.17 5.65 2.76
CA ARG A 77 3.74 5.64 3.11
C ARG A 77 3.09 4.42 2.47
N LEU A 78 2.54 3.54 3.29
CA LEU A 78 1.92 2.29 2.88
C LEU A 78 0.44 2.27 3.25
N ALA A 79 -0.36 1.65 2.39
CA ALA A 79 -1.69 1.17 2.68
C ALA A 79 -1.77 -0.29 2.23
N VAL A 80 -2.29 -1.17 3.08
CA VAL A 80 -2.48 -2.60 2.80
C VAL A 80 -3.82 -3.05 3.41
N PRO A 81 -4.44 -4.15 2.97
CA PRO A 81 -5.60 -4.71 3.68
C PRO A 81 -5.27 -4.95 5.14
N ASP A 82 -6.11 -4.43 6.04
CA ASP A 82 -5.97 -4.61 7.49
C ASP A 82 -6.60 -5.93 7.92
N PHE A 83 -5.76 -6.91 8.23
CA PHE A 83 -6.24 -8.23 8.64
C PHE A 83 -7.02 -8.20 9.96
N GLU A 84 -6.66 -7.32 10.89
CA GLU A 84 -7.43 -7.14 12.13
C GLU A 84 -8.83 -6.61 11.84
N ALA A 85 -8.95 -5.58 10.99
CA ALA A 85 -10.24 -5.04 10.56
C ALA A 85 -11.09 -6.10 9.82
N VAL A 86 -10.47 -6.90 8.96
CA VAL A 86 -11.12 -8.02 8.26
C VAL A 86 -11.71 -9.03 9.26
N CYS A 87 -10.93 -9.43 10.26
CA CYS A 87 -11.39 -10.34 11.32
C CYS A 87 -12.55 -9.74 12.12
N LEU A 88 -12.43 -8.49 12.54
CA LEU A 88 -13.47 -7.78 13.30
C LEU A 88 -14.76 -7.62 12.49
N TYR A 89 -14.65 -7.27 11.21
CA TYR A 89 -15.81 -7.17 10.32
C TYR A 89 -16.53 -8.51 10.21
N TYR A 90 -15.79 -9.59 9.92
CA TYR A 90 -16.37 -10.91 9.83
C TYR A 90 -17.04 -11.37 11.13
N LEU A 91 -16.41 -11.14 12.28
CA LEU A 91 -17.00 -11.51 13.59
C LEU A 91 -18.32 -10.79 13.85
N ARG A 92 -18.43 -9.53 13.40
CA ARG A 92 -19.65 -8.71 13.59
C ARG A 92 -20.77 -9.08 12.60
N THR A 93 -20.43 -9.33 11.34
CA THR A 93 -21.43 -9.42 10.26
C THR A 93 -21.67 -10.85 9.78
N ARG A 94 -20.67 -11.74 9.90
CA ARG A 94 -20.64 -13.08 9.28
C ARG A 94 -20.71 -13.04 7.74
N GLU A 95 -20.41 -11.93 7.12
CA GLU A 95 -20.48 -11.71 5.67
C GLU A 95 -19.12 -11.93 4.99
N LEU A 96 -18.72 -13.19 4.86
CA LEU A 96 -17.44 -13.56 4.24
C LEU A 96 -17.27 -12.98 2.82
N LYS A 97 -18.35 -12.96 2.03
CA LYS A 97 -18.31 -12.46 0.63
C LYS A 97 -17.77 -11.03 0.51
N ASN A 98 -18.02 -10.18 1.51
CA ASN A 98 -17.62 -8.76 1.46
C ASN A 98 -16.13 -8.55 1.71
N ILE A 99 -15.45 -9.54 2.28
CA ILE A 99 -14.02 -9.48 2.61
C ILE A 99 -13.14 -10.35 1.71
N MET A 100 -13.72 -11.09 0.77
CA MET A 100 -12.97 -12.00 -0.11
C MET A 100 -11.93 -11.25 -0.96
N GLY A 101 -12.28 -10.07 -1.50
CA GLY A 101 -11.34 -9.25 -2.27
C GLY A 101 -10.18 -8.73 -1.42
N LEU A 102 -10.43 -8.37 -0.16
CA LEU A 102 -9.39 -7.94 0.78
C LEU A 102 -8.44 -9.09 1.17
N LEU A 103 -8.95 -10.32 1.25
CA LEU A 103 -8.15 -11.49 1.60
C LEU A 103 -7.36 -12.05 0.42
N TYR A 104 -7.95 -12.07 -0.77
CA TYR A 104 -7.42 -12.85 -1.89
C TYR A 104 -7.14 -12.02 -3.15
N GLY A 105 -7.45 -10.72 -3.16
CA GLY A 105 -7.37 -9.86 -4.34
C GLY A 105 -8.55 -10.08 -5.29
N GLY A 106 -8.56 -9.34 -6.38
CA GLY A 106 -9.62 -9.41 -7.39
C GLY A 106 -9.57 -10.67 -8.26
N GLN A 107 -8.40 -11.29 -8.38
CA GLN A 107 -8.14 -12.54 -9.14
C GLN A 107 -8.58 -12.49 -10.62
N ASP A 108 -8.66 -11.30 -11.18
CA ASP A 108 -8.95 -11.05 -12.60
C ASP A 108 -7.72 -11.27 -13.50
N ASN A 109 -6.53 -11.33 -12.88
CA ASN A 109 -5.26 -11.68 -13.51
C ASN A 109 -4.28 -12.25 -12.47
N ASP A 110 -3.19 -12.88 -12.92
CA ASP A 110 -2.20 -13.57 -12.07
C ASP A 110 -1.44 -12.64 -11.09
N LEU A 111 -1.43 -11.34 -11.34
CA LEU A 111 -0.78 -10.36 -10.47
C LEU A 111 -1.75 -9.75 -9.46
N ASN A 112 -3.07 -9.81 -9.72
CA ASN A 112 -4.09 -9.32 -8.79
C ASN A 112 -4.54 -10.40 -7.79
N VAL A 113 -3.54 -11.02 -7.14
CA VAL A 113 -3.72 -12.05 -6.11
C VAL A 113 -2.98 -11.63 -4.87
N HIS A 114 -3.67 -11.56 -3.73
CA HIS A 114 -3.03 -11.31 -2.43
C HIS A 114 -2.34 -12.59 -1.94
N LYS A 115 -1.05 -12.50 -1.71
CA LYS A 115 -0.19 -13.61 -1.28
C LYS A 115 0.18 -13.53 0.19
N VAL A 116 -0.05 -12.36 0.82
CA VAL A 116 0.27 -12.08 2.22
C VAL A 116 -0.84 -11.21 2.81
N SER A 117 -1.16 -11.44 4.07
CA SER A 117 -1.99 -10.54 4.88
C SER A 117 -1.13 -9.84 5.91
N PHE A 118 -1.48 -8.61 6.25
CA PHE A 118 -0.76 -7.79 7.22
C PHE A 118 -1.69 -7.35 8.35
N ASP A 119 -1.14 -7.34 9.56
CA ASP A 119 -1.61 -6.56 10.68
C ASP A 119 -0.55 -5.50 11.05
N GLN A 120 -0.91 -4.58 11.94
CA GLN A 120 -0.01 -3.51 12.34
C GLN A 120 1.29 -4.04 12.93
N TYR A 121 1.22 -5.07 13.78
CA TYR A 121 2.38 -5.63 14.46
C TYR A 121 3.38 -6.23 13.46
N THR A 122 2.92 -7.13 12.61
CA THR A 122 3.76 -7.83 11.62
C THR A 122 4.38 -6.86 10.61
N LEU A 123 3.60 -5.88 10.11
CA LEU A 123 4.13 -4.90 9.16
C LEU A 123 5.16 -3.97 9.82
N THR A 124 4.93 -3.57 11.08
CA THR A 124 5.90 -2.79 11.86
C THR A 124 7.22 -3.54 12.03
N GLU A 125 7.17 -4.82 12.45
CA GLU A 125 8.38 -5.64 12.58
C GLU A 125 9.18 -5.73 11.26
N MET A 126 8.49 -5.89 10.13
CA MET A 126 9.14 -5.94 8.82
C MET A 126 9.80 -4.61 8.45
N LEU A 127 9.16 -3.48 8.72
CA LEU A 127 9.70 -2.13 8.48
C LEU A 127 10.93 -1.87 9.36
N GLU A 128 10.86 -2.17 10.65
CA GLU A 128 12.00 -2.05 11.58
C GLU A 128 13.18 -2.93 11.16
N LYS A 129 12.89 -4.17 10.74
CA LYS A 129 13.91 -5.12 10.28
C LYS A 129 14.71 -4.63 9.08
N VAL A 130 14.10 -3.87 8.18
CA VAL A 130 14.81 -3.26 7.04
C VAL A 130 15.39 -1.89 7.36
N GLY A 131 15.24 -1.41 8.61
CA GLY A 131 15.88 -0.20 9.14
C GLY A 131 15.07 1.08 8.98
N PHE A 132 13.75 1.01 8.88
CA PHE A 132 12.88 2.16 9.06
C PHE A 132 12.70 2.48 10.53
N ASN A 133 12.43 3.75 10.83
CA ASN A 133 12.16 4.29 12.16
C ASN A 133 10.84 5.06 12.17
N GLU A 134 10.42 5.53 13.35
CA GLU A 134 9.24 6.39 13.51
C GLU A 134 7.99 5.86 12.77
N ILE A 135 7.70 4.57 12.97
CA ILE A 135 6.57 3.92 12.31
C ILE A 135 5.28 4.33 13.02
N ARG A 136 4.34 4.90 12.26
CA ARG A 136 3.08 5.42 12.80
C ARG A 136 1.93 5.23 11.80
N LYS A 137 0.70 5.23 12.33
CA LYS A 137 -0.50 5.32 11.48
C LYS A 137 -0.61 6.71 10.88
N TRP A 138 -1.10 6.78 9.64
CA TRP A 138 -1.47 8.04 8.99
C TRP A 138 -2.95 8.03 8.61
N SER A 139 -3.52 9.23 8.57
CA SER A 139 -4.91 9.44 8.16
C SER A 139 -4.94 9.89 6.70
N TRP A 140 -5.74 9.20 5.89
CA TRP A 140 -5.87 9.55 4.49
C TRP A 140 -6.44 10.98 4.30
N GLN A 141 -7.27 11.46 5.23
CA GLN A 141 -7.84 12.81 5.21
C GLN A 141 -6.79 13.92 5.34
N GLU A 142 -5.65 13.62 5.95
CA GLU A 142 -4.59 14.59 6.26
C GLU A 142 -3.47 14.61 5.21
N THR A 143 -3.66 13.91 4.08
CA THR A 143 -2.64 13.84 3.04
C THR A 143 -2.90 14.85 1.91
N ASP A 144 -1.83 15.19 1.19
CA ASP A 144 -1.90 16.02 -0.03
C ASP A 144 -2.63 15.31 -1.21
N HIS A 145 -2.85 14.01 -1.10
CA HIS A 145 -3.59 13.21 -2.06
C HIS A 145 -4.98 12.74 -1.57
N ALA A 146 -5.51 13.30 -0.49
CA ALA A 146 -6.81 12.92 0.11
C ALA A 146 -8.00 12.95 -0.88
N ASN A 147 -7.93 13.82 -1.90
CA ASN A 147 -8.96 13.94 -2.93
C ASN A 147 -8.89 12.85 -4.03
N TYR A 148 -7.88 12.01 -4.00
CA TYR A 148 -7.70 10.91 -4.92
C TYR A 148 -8.09 9.61 -4.22
N ASP A 149 -9.31 9.13 -4.52
CA ASP A 149 -9.86 7.95 -3.89
C ASP A 149 -9.12 6.69 -4.36
N ASP A 150 -8.50 6.01 -3.43
CA ASP A 150 -7.85 4.73 -3.64
C ASP A 150 -8.15 3.78 -2.47
N TYR A 151 -7.52 2.60 -2.46
CA TYR A 151 -7.81 1.61 -1.42
C TYR A 151 -7.30 1.96 -0.02
N SER A 152 -6.47 3.01 0.15
CA SER A 152 -6.15 3.56 1.49
C SER A 152 -7.39 4.10 2.21
N GLN A 153 -8.46 4.33 1.44
CA GLN A 153 -9.76 4.81 1.87
C GLN A 153 -10.85 3.71 1.74
N ALA A 154 -10.48 2.43 1.76
CA ALA A 154 -11.42 1.32 1.63
C ALA A 154 -12.25 1.13 2.89
N TYR A 155 -13.57 1.23 2.77
CA TYR A 155 -14.52 1.05 3.87
C TYR A 155 -15.53 -0.06 3.58
N LEU A 156 -15.97 -0.74 4.63
CA LEU A 156 -17.11 -1.66 4.60
C LEU A 156 -18.16 -1.27 5.64
N PRO A 157 -19.48 -1.30 5.32
CA PRO A 157 -20.05 -1.61 4.00
C PRO A 157 -19.47 -0.73 2.90
N TYR A 158 -19.47 -1.22 1.66
CA TYR A 158 -18.70 -0.68 0.55
C TYR A 158 -18.73 0.84 0.46
N MET A 159 -17.55 1.45 0.65
CA MET A 159 -17.25 2.89 0.60
C MET A 159 -18.12 3.79 1.49
N ASN A 160 -18.73 3.24 2.54
CA ASN A 160 -19.41 4.06 3.54
C ASN A 160 -18.38 4.67 4.49
N LYS A 161 -17.89 5.87 4.15
CA LYS A 161 -16.84 6.58 4.92
C LYS A 161 -17.39 7.25 6.20
N GLU A 162 -18.71 7.36 6.37
CA GLU A 162 -19.33 8.00 7.53
C GLU A 162 -19.54 7.02 8.69
N GLU A 163 -20.08 5.83 8.40
CA GLU A 163 -20.44 4.83 9.42
C GLU A 163 -19.70 3.51 9.26
N GLY A 164 -18.98 3.34 8.15
CA GLY A 164 -18.25 2.11 7.82
C GLY A 164 -16.97 1.94 8.64
N MET A 165 -16.43 0.74 8.56
CA MET A 165 -15.14 0.40 9.13
C MET A 165 -14.05 0.55 8.05
N LEU A 166 -12.99 1.29 8.35
CA LEU A 166 -11.81 1.35 7.49
C LEU A 166 -11.16 -0.04 7.45
N MET A 167 -10.95 -0.54 6.25
CA MET A 167 -10.40 -1.88 5.98
C MET A 167 -8.94 -1.83 5.53
N SER A 168 -8.34 -0.65 5.50
CA SER A 168 -6.95 -0.42 5.13
C SER A 168 -6.11 -0.10 6.35
N LEU A 169 -5.00 -0.81 6.51
CA LEU A 169 -3.92 -0.48 7.44
C LEU A 169 -3.00 0.52 6.78
N ASN A 170 -3.05 1.75 7.25
CA ASN A 170 -2.30 2.88 6.74
C ASN A 170 -1.12 3.17 7.67
N LEU A 171 0.10 2.78 7.28
CA LEU A 171 1.34 3.02 8.04
C LEU A 171 2.32 3.86 7.24
N GLU A 172 2.99 4.77 7.89
CA GLU A 172 4.18 5.43 7.35
C GLU A 172 5.39 5.24 8.26
N ALA A 173 6.56 5.23 7.65
CA ALA A 173 7.83 4.98 8.30
C ALA A 173 8.92 5.87 7.74
N VAL A 174 9.85 6.32 8.57
CA VAL A 174 10.95 7.23 8.20
C VAL A 174 12.24 6.44 7.98
N LYS A 175 12.98 6.76 6.89
CA LYS A 175 14.31 6.22 6.61
C LYS A 175 15.37 6.79 7.54
#